data_2b078b102b352ed2e8e01f65433b41df
#
_entry.id   2b078b102b352ed2e8e01f65433b41df
#
_cell.length_a   1.000
_cell.length_b   1.000
_cell.length_c   1.000
_cell.angle_alpha   90.00
_cell.angle_beta   90.00
_cell.angle_gamma   90.00
#
_symmetry.space_group_name_H-M   'P 1'
#
loop_
_entity.id
_entity.type
_entity.pdbx_description
1 polymer ?
#
loop_
_entity_poly.entity_id
_entity_poly.type
_entity_poly.pdbx_seq_one_letter_code
_entity_poly.pdbx_strand_id
1 'polypeptide(L)'
;MGDGFTVIGMEKLQKKLRKNVDLNKVKKIVKANGAEMQAEAKRNADFKGHYEGKKFVPPTGTLRRSIGLEMTDGGMTAEVEPHKEYASYVEFGTRFMNAQPYMKPAFEKQSKQFQKDMNELVR
;
A
#
# COMPACT_ATOMS: atom_id res chain seq x y z
N MET A 1 -2.93 -5.14 14.84
CA MET A 1 -2.94 -5.70 13.49
C MET A 1 -3.14 -4.58 12.48
N GLY A 2 -2.31 -4.52 11.48
CA GLY A 2 -2.40 -3.48 10.47
C GLY A 2 -3.59 -3.67 9.54
N ASP A 3 -4.24 -2.57 9.18
CA ASP A 3 -5.31 -2.56 8.19
C ASP A 3 -4.77 -2.19 6.79
N GLY A 4 -3.45 -2.29 6.62
CA GLY A 4 -2.78 -1.97 5.37
C GLY A 4 -2.62 -3.17 4.46
N PHE A 5 -2.09 -2.91 3.29
CA PHE A 5 -1.71 -3.94 2.33
C PHE A 5 -0.21 -4.04 2.25
N THR A 6 0.29 -5.25 2.06
CA THR A 6 1.72 -5.53 2.04
C THR A 6 2.15 -6.01 0.65
N VAL A 7 3.23 -5.42 0.15
CA VAL A 7 3.90 -5.89 -1.07
C VAL A 7 5.06 -6.77 -0.63
N ILE A 8 4.97 -8.06 -0.92
CA ILE A 8 5.90 -9.06 -0.43
C ILE A 8 6.71 -9.65 -1.58
N GLY A 9 8.04 -9.78 -1.37
CA GLY A 9 8.87 -10.65 -2.18
C GLY A 9 8.68 -12.07 -1.68
N MET A 10 7.87 -12.86 -2.36
CA MET A 10 7.39 -14.15 -1.89
C MET A 10 8.50 -15.18 -1.69
N GLU A 11 8.39 -15.98 -0.62
CA GLU A 11 9.40 -17.00 -0.30
C GLU A 11 9.70 -17.99 -1.42
N LYS A 12 8.66 -18.44 -2.11
CA LYS A 12 8.81 -19.38 -3.24
C LYS A 12 9.61 -18.75 -4.39
N LEU A 13 9.39 -17.46 -4.60
CA LEU A 13 10.10 -16.70 -5.60
C LEU A 13 11.54 -16.46 -5.16
N GLN A 14 11.76 -16.21 -3.86
CA GLN A 14 13.10 -16.07 -3.29
C GLN A 14 13.96 -17.30 -3.55
N LYS A 15 13.42 -18.48 -3.33
CA LYS A 15 14.16 -19.73 -3.54
C LYS A 15 14.59 -19.92 -4.99
N LYS A 16 13.72 -19.54 -5.91
CA LYS A 16 14.00 -19.58 -7.35
C LYS A 16 15.05 -18.54 -7.75
N LEU A 17 14.96 -17.35 -7.16
CA LEU A 17 15.79 -16.21 -7.47
C LEU A 17 17.20 -16.31 -6.90
N ARG A 18 17.38 -16.99 -5.77
CA ARG A 18 18.71 -17.18 -5.14
C ARG A 18 19.73 -17.81 -6.05
N LYS A 19 19.28 -18.61 -7.00
CA LYS A 19 20.19 -19.31 -7.94
C LYS A 19 20.59 -18.44 -9.13
N ASN A 20 19.78 -17.47 -9.51
CA ASN A 20 19.94 -16.79 -10.78
C ASN A 20 19.98 -15.25 -10.70
N VAL A 21 19.69 -14.68 -9.55
CA VAL A 21 19.49 -13.24 -9.44
C VAL A 21 20.13 -12.69 -8.17
N ASP A 22 20.72 -11.51 -8.29
CA ASP A 22 21.22 -10.75 -7.16
C ASP A 22 20.04 -10.29 -6.26
N LEU A 23 20.05 -10.71 -5.01
CA LEU A 23 19.01 -10.32 -4.03
C LEU A 23 18.95 -8.80 -3.83
N ASN A 24 20.04 -8.08 -4.04
CA ASN A 24 20.02 -6.63 -3.96
C ASN A 24 19.10 -6.01 -5.00
N LYS A 25 19.03 -6.61 -6.20
CA LYS A 25 18.10 -6.17 -7.24
C LYS A 25 16.65 -6.42 -6.83
N VAL A 26 16.37 -7.56 -6.18
CA VAL A 26 15.05 -7.87 -5.64
C VAL A 26 14.64 -6.82 -4.61
N LYS A 27 15.54 -6.50 -3.68
CA LYS A 27 15.30 -5.50 -2.63
C LYS A 27 14.99 -4.11 -3.22
N LYS A 28 15.71 -3.74 -4.28
CA LYS A 28 15.46 -2.46 -4.99
C LYS A 28 14.07 -2.44 -5.61
N ILE A 29 13.65 -3.56 -6.23
CA ILE A 29 12.32 -3.67 -6.83
C ILE A 29 11.23 -3.58 -5.75
N VAL A 30 11.40 -4.29 -4.65
CA VAL A 30 10.45 -4.27 -3.52
C VAL A 30 10.31 -2.84 -2.97
N LYS A 31 11.43 -2.17 -2.75
CA LYS A 31 11.45 -0.79 -2.23
C LYS A 31 10.79 0.18 -3.19
N ALA A 32 11.11 0.10 -4.48
CA ALA A 32 10.54 0.98 -5.50
C ALA A 32 9.03 0.79 -5.60
N ASN A 33 8.56 -0.46 -5.61
CA ASN A 33 7.13 -0.76 -5.66
C ASN A 33 6.42 -0.32 -4.38
N GLY A 34 7.05 -0.47 -3.22
CA GLY A 34 6.52 0.03 -1.95
C GLY A 34 6.33 1.54 -1.97
N ALA A 35 7.35 2.27 -2.44
CA ALA A 35 7.29 3.73 -2.54
C ALA A 35 6.20 4.18 -3.53
N GLU A 36 6.07 3.51 -4.68
CA GLU A 36 5.01 3.81 -5.65
C GLU A 36 3.62 3.54 -5.07
N MET A 37 3.47 2.43 -4.35
CA MET A 37 2.20 2.09 -3.69
C MET A 37 1.83 3.13 -2.63
N GLN A 38 2.79 3.56 -1.84
CA GLN A 38 2.58 4.62 -0.85
C GLN A 38 2.11 5.91 -1.53
N ALA A 39 2.79 6.32 -2.59
CA ALA A 39 2.41 7.51 -3.35
C ALA A 39 1.02 7.39 -3.95
N GLU A 40 0.68 6.23 -4.51
CA GLU A 40 -0.63 5.98 -5.11
C GLU A 40 -1.73 5.99 -4.05
N ALA A 41 -1.49 5.35 -2.90
CA ALA A 41 -2.43 5.37 -1.78
C ALA A 41 -2.68 6.81 -1.29
N LYS A 42 -1.64 7.62 -1.22
CA LYS A 42 -1.76 9.03 -0.85
C LYS A 42 -2.56 9.82 -1.89
N ARG A 43 -2.37 9.56 -3.18
CA ARG A 43 -3.18 10.19 -4.24
C ARG A 43 -4.64 9.79 -4.13
N ASN A 44 -4.90 8.50 -3.86
CA ASN A 44 -6.25 7.98 -3.71
C ASN A 44 -6.93 8.51 -2.46
N ALA A 45 -6.17 8.95 -1.48
CA ALA A 45 -6.66 9.48 -0.21
C ALA A 45 -7.08 10.96 -0.33
N ASP A 46 -7.66 11.32 -1.46
CA ASP A 46 -8.27 12.62 -1.69
C ASP A 46 -9.75 12.52 -1.33
N PHE A 47 -10.01 12.52 -0.04
CA PHE A 47 -11.34 12.27 0.48
C PHE A 47 -12.21 13.52 0.45
N LYS A 48 -13.49 13.30 0.16
CA LYS A 48 -14.50 14.34 0.28
C LYS A 48 -14.90 14.46 1.74
N GLY A 49 -15.26 15.68 2.16
CA GLY A 49 -15.83 15.88 3.49
C GLY A 49 -17.14 15.14 3.66
N HIS A 50 -17.66 15.12 4.86
CA HIS A 50 -18.90 14.43 5.18
C HIS A 50 -19.78 15.27 6.11
N TYR A 51 -21.03 14.86 6.27
CA TYR A 51 -21.95 15.50 7.19
C TYR A 51 -22.09 14.72 8.46
N GLU A 52 -22.00 15.42 9.59
CA GLU A 52 -22.38 14.89 10.90
C GLU A 52 -23.66 15.62 11.32
N GLY A 53 -24.80 14.97 11.10
CA GLY A 53 -26.08 15.65 11.25
C GLY A 53 -26.22 16.78 10.22
N LYS A 54 -26.33 18.02 10.68
CA LYS A 54 -26.42 19.19 9.81
C LYS A 54 -25.05 19.87 9.56
N LYS A 55 -24.03 19.42 10.26
CA LYS A 55 -22.68 20.01 10.16
C LYS A 55 -21.85 19.32 9.09
N PHE A 56 -21.29 20.09 8.18
CA PHE A 56 -20.32 19.59 7.22
C PHE A 56 -18.92 19.54 7.84
N VAL A 57 -18.28 18.37 7.77
CA VAL A 57 -16.91 18.19 8.24
C VAL A 57 -16.01 18.06 7.02
N PRO A 58 -15.11 19.03 6.77
CA PRO A 58 -14.20 18.97 5.62
C PRO A 58 -13.10 17.94 5.85
N PRO A 59 -12.50 17.40 4.76
CA PRO A 59 -11.36 16.50 4.88
C PRO A 59 -10.14 17.23 5.41
N THR A 60 -9.38 16.60 6.32
CA THR A 60 -8.23 17.23 6.96
C THR A 60 -6.89 16.83 6.36
N GLY A 61 -6.85 15.75 5.57
CA GLY A 61 -5.61 15.20 5.06
C GLY A 61 -4.78 14.44 6.10
N THR A 62 -5.27 14.31 7.32
CA THR A 62 -4.55 13.62 8.40
C THR A 62 -4.33 12.15 8.07
N LEU A 63 -5.34 11.46 7.57
CA LEU A 63 -5.23 10.07 7.18
C LEU A 63 -4.22 9.88 6.05
N ARG A 64 -4.27 10.74 5.06
CA ARG A 64 -3.34 10.74 3.93
C ARG A 64 -1.89 10.83 4.40
N ARG A 65 -1.61 11.77 5.30
CA ARG A 65 -0.27 11.96 5.85
C ARG A 65 0.20 10.80 6.71
N SER A 66 -0.74 10.02 7.26
CA SER A 66 -0.41 8.88 8.11
C SER A 66 0.03 7.63 7.34
N ILE A 67 -0.15 7.61 6.02
CA ILE A 67 0.21 6.45 5.20
C ILE A 67 1.72 6.34 5.15
N GLY A 68 2.27 5.33 5.81
CA GLY A 68 3.70 5.11 5.92
C GLY A 68 4.18 3.93 5.10
N LEU A 69 5.49 3.88 4.90
CA LEU A 69 6.18 2.77 4.26
C LEU A 69 7.23 2.24 5.22
N GLU A 70 7.21 0.95 5.48
CA GLU A 70 8.22 0.29 6.28
C GLU A 70 8.80 -0.88 5.50
N MET A 71 10.12 -0.99 5.51
CA MET A 71 10.82 -2.12 4.90
C MET A 71 11.15 -3.12 6.00
N THR A 72 10.74 -4.37 5.80
CA THR A 72 10.98 -5.47 6.74
C THR A 72 11.62 -6.64 6.02
N ASP A 73 11.90 -7.72 6.74
CA ASP A 73 12.48 -8.93 6.17
C ASP A 73 13.79 -8.67 5.43
N GLY A 74 14.66 -7.83 6.00
CA GLY A 74 15.93 -7.51 5.37
C GLY A 74 15.79 -6.79 4.03
N GLY A 75 14.66 -6.12 3.80
CA GLY A 75 14.38 -5.41 2.55
C GLY A 75 13.57 -6.22 1.53
N MET A 76 13.15 -7.43 1.89
CA MET A 76 12.37 -8.29 1.00
C MET A 76 10.86 -8.04 1.08
N THR A 77 10.42 -7.23 2.04
CA THR A 77 9.01 -6.89 2.22
C THR A 77 8.86 -5.38 2.37
N ALA A 78 7.90 -4.81 1.66
CA ALA A 78 7.49 -3.42 1.85
C ALA A 78 6.07 -3.41 2.41
N GLU A 79 5.88 -2.74 3.54
CA GLU A 79 4.56 -2.58 4.16
C GLU A 79 4.13 -1.14 4.03
N VAL A 80 2.98 -0.94 3.40
CA VAL A 80 2.36 0.37 3.26
C VAL A 80 1.06 0.36 4.02
N GLU A 81 0.96 1.17 5.06
CA GLU A 81 -0.26 1.21 5.86
C GLU A 81 -0.49 2.58 6.49
N PRO A 82 -1.75 2.95 6.68
CA PRO A 82 -2.08 4.16 7.43
C PRO A 82 -1.93 3.93 8.93
N HIS A 83 -1.58 4.99 9.65
CA HIS A 83 -1.36 4.93 11.10
C HIS A 83 -2.44 5.69 11.88
N LYS A 84 -3.68 5.61 11.40
CA LYS A 84 -4.84 6.18 12.10
C LYS A 84 -5.86 5.09 12.41
N GLU A 85 -6.43 5.16 13.59
CA GLU A 85 -7.39 4.16 14.10
C GLU A 85 -8.63 4.02 13.21
N TYR A 86 -9.07 5.11 12.60
CA TYR A 86 -10.26 5.12 11.77
C TYR A 86 -10.01 4.76 10.30
N ALA A 87 -8.81 4.36 9.96
CA ALA A 87 -8.41 4.06 8.56
C ALA A 87 -9.31 3.01 7.90
N SER A 88 -9.63 1.94 8.61
CA SER A 88 -10.48 0.87 8.07
C SER A 88 -11.90 1.36 7.78
N TYR A 89 -12.42 2.28 8.59
CA TYR A 89 -13.75 2.84 8.36
C TYR A 89 -13.81 3.64 7.06
N VAL A 90 -12.73 4.33 6.70
CA VAL A 90 -12.66 5.06 5.43
C VAL A 90 -12.56 4.08 4.26
N GLU A 91 -11.71 3.07 4.37
CA GLU A 91 -11.50 2.08 3.30
C GLU A 91 -12.78 1.29 2.98
N PHE A 92 -13.46 0.81 4.01
CA PHE A 92 -14.58 -0.11 3.88
C PHE A 92 -15.95 0.53 4.13
N GLY A 93 -15.96 1.75 4.64
CA GLY A 93 -17.20 2.45 4.98
C GLY A 93 -17.81 1.95 6.27
N THR A 94 -18.88 2.60 6.68
CA THR A 94 -19.71 2.23 7.81
C THR A 94 -21.17 2.36 7.39
N ARG A 95 -22.11 1.98 8.27
CA ARG A 95 -23.52 2.18 7.96
C ARG A 95 -23.93 3.64 7.85
N PHE A 96 -23.07 4.56 8.31
CA PHE A 96 -23.30 6.02 8.23
C PHE A 96 -22.47 6.71 7.17
N MET A 97 -21.51 6.03 6.56
CA MET A 97 -20.57 6.63 5.62
C MET A 97 -20.23 5.63 4.52
N ASN A 98 -20.29 6.10 3.28
CA ASN A 98 -19.88 5.29 2.13
C ASN A 98 -18.39 5.01 2.16
N ALA A 99 -18.01 3.83 1.68
CA ALA A 99 -16.61 3.47 1.53
C ALA A 99 -15.90 4.45 0.56
N GLN A 100 -14.68 4.82 0.92
CA GLN A 100 -13.81 5.61 0.06
C GLN A 100 -12.46 4.89 -0.03
N PRO A 101 -12.38 3.79 -0.83
CA PRO A 101 -11.17 2.97 -0.89
C PRO A 101 -9.97 3.75 -1.40
N TYR A 102 -8.85 3.61 -0.74
CA TYR A 102 -7.59 4.26 -1.13
C TYR A 102 -6.42 3.29 -1.11
N MET A 103 -6.40 2.33 -0.20
CA MET A 103 -5.34 1.32 -0.10
C MET A 103 -5.52 0.19 -1.11
N LYS A 104 -6.74 -0.36 -1.21
CA LYS A 104 -7.02 -1.49 -2.09
C LYS A 104 -6.73 -1.19 -3.56
N PRO A 105 -7.18 -0.05 -4.12
CA PRO A 105 -6.84 0.28 -5.51
C PRO A 105 -5.34 0.44 -5.72
N ALA A 106 -4.63 1.04 -4.77
CA ALA A 106 -3.18 1.20 -4.84
C ALA A 106 -2.48 -0.16 -4.82
N PHE A 107 -2.92 -1.06 -3.95
CA PHE A 107 -2.37 -2.42 -3.86
C PHE A 107 -2.61 -3.21 -5.15
N GLU A 108 -3.83 -3.18 -5.68
CA GLU A 108 -4.18 -3.92 -6.90
C GLU A 108 -3.35 -3.44 -8.10
N LYS A 109 -3.19 -2.15 -8.24
CA LYS A 109 -2.36 -1.57 -9.30
C LYS A 109 -0.90 -1.94 -9.14
N GLN A 110 -0.37 -1.79 -7.93
CA GLN A 110 1.05 -2.04 -7.66
C GLN A 110 1.39 -3.52 -7.70
N SER A 111 0.47 -4.39 -7.34
CA SER A 111 0.66 -5.84 -7.41
C SER A 111 0.98 -6.29 -8.84
N LYS A 112 0.29 -5.74 -9.82
CA LYS A 112 0.54 -6.03 -11.24
C LYS A 112 1.91 -5.53 -11.69
N GLN A 113 2.28 -4.34 -11.28
CA GLN A 113 3.58 -3.75 -11.62
C GLN A 113 4.70 -4.54 -10.96
N PHE A 114 4.53 -4.95 -9.72
CA PHE A 114 5.50 -5.76 -8.99
C PHE A 114 5.75 -7.09 -9.69
N GLN A 115 4.68 -7.79 -10.09
CA GLN A 115 4.80 -9.05 -10.83
C GLN A 115 5.56 -8.87 -12.14
N LYS A 116 5.26 -7.78 -12.85
CA LYS A 116 5.93 -7.45 -14.11
C LYS A 116 7.43 -7.21 -13.89
N ASP A 117 7.78 -6.41 -12.89
CA ASP A 117 9.15 -6.10 -12.55
C ASP A 117 9.94 -7.37 -12.18
N MET A 118 9.32 -8.25 -11.39
CA MET A 118 9.93 -9.50 -10.97
C MET A 118 10.11 -10.45 -12.16
N ASN A 119 9.15 -10.52 -13.06
CA ASN A 119 9.25 -11.36 -14.26
C ASN A 119 10.37 -10.88 -15.19
N GLU A 120 10.56 -9.59 -15.32
CA GLU A 120 11.66 -9.03 -16.11
C GLU A 120 13.01 -9.36 -15.48
N LEU A 121 13.09 -9.40 -14.17
CA LEU A 121 14.33 -9.71 -13.46
C LEU A 121 14.79 -11.15 -13.67
N VAL A 122 13.86 -12.11 -13.81
CA VAL A 122 14.17 -13.54 -13.95
C VAL A 122 14.27 -14.03 -15.40
N ARG A 123 14.16 -13.15 -16.34
CA ARG A 123 14.32 -13.51 -17.77
C ARG A 123 15.72 -13.94 -18.12
#